data_13f90d1cd013337073f0952adda9aa9a
#
_entry.id   13f90d1cd013337073f0952adda9aa9a
#
_cell.length_a   1.000
_cell.length_b   1.000
_cell.length_c   1.000
_cell.angle_alpha   90.00
_cell.angle_beta   90.00
_cell.angle_gamma   90.00
#
_symmetry.space_group_name_H-M   'P 1'
#
loop_
_entity.id
_entity.type
_entity.pdbx_description
1 polymer ?
#
loop_
_entity_poly.entity_id
_entity_poly.type
_entity_poly.pdbx_seq_one_letter_code
_entity_poly.pdbx_strand_id
1 'polypeptide(L)'
;MPYYRSVGEVPRKRHTVAPSDEGRRSEELMGQEGFAEESSLLYHRHSPSALSAVEVVDEPSGADFSADLPLTPRHIRTGGLPAGRDVVFGRQPVLGNPDVVLCWAAATEDSDLYRNAIGDELVYIHDGEATLETSFGALPVTSGDYVVIPRGTTHRWVLGGDRLDV
;
A
#
# COMPACT_ATOMS: atom_id res chain seq x y z
N MET A 1 8.61 -18.34 20.69
CA MET A 1 8.32 -17.16 21.54
C MET A 1 7.83 -16.05 20.64
N PRO A 2 6.76 -15.36 20.98
CA PRO A 2 6.33 -14.24 20.17
C PRO A 2 7.44 -13.18 20.11
N TYR A 3 7.65 -12.65 18.94
CA TYR A 3 8.64 -11.60 18.71
C TYR A 3 7.95 -10.24 18.77
N TYR A 4 8.37 -9.40 19.70
CA TYR A 4 7.82 -8.06 19.84
C TYR A 4 8.82 -7.04 19.31
N ARG A 5 8.39 -6.25 18.35
CA ARG A 5 9.14 -5.13 17.83
C ARG A 5 8.36 -3.84 18.05
N SER A 6 9.02 -2.82 18.55
CA SER A 6 8.46 -1.48 18.66
C SER A 6 9.11 -0.56 17.64
N VAL A 7 8.30 0.20 16.92
CA VAL A 7 8.73 1.19 15.94
C VAL A 7 8.02 2.50 16.23
N GLY A 8 8.74 3.61 16.16
CA GLY A 8 8.19 4.94 16.50
C GLY A 8 7.99 5.17 17.99
N GLU A 9 7.10 6.07 18.32
CA GLU A 9 6.77 6.43 19.71
C GLU A 9 5.67 5.52 20.24
N VAL A 10 6.05 4.53 21.04
CA VAL A 10 5.11 3.62 21.68
C VAL A 10 4.89 4.04 23.13
N PRO A 11 3.64 4.21 23.60
CA PRO A 11 3.35 4.50 25.00
C PRO A 11 3.89 3.40 25.93
N ARG A 12 4.47 3.80 27.07
CA ARG A 12 4.98 2.83 28.06
C ARG A 12 3.90 1.96 28.66
N LYS A 13 2.70 2.48 28.73
CA LYS A 13 1.50 1.76 29.16
C LYS A 13 0.37 2.07 28.19
N ARG A 14 -0.49 1.09 27.96
CA ARG A 14 -1.72 1.29 27.18
C ARG A 14 -2.53 2.44 27.76
N HIS A 15 -3.14 3.23 26.91
CA HIS A 15 -4.00 4.37 27.27
C HIS A 15 -3.30 5.50 28.05
N THR A 16 -1.98 5.52 28.07
CA THR A 16 -1.24 6.63 28.66
C THR A 16 -0.92 7.69 27.60
N VAL A 17 -0.69 8.91 28.10
CA VAL A 17 -0.18 10.00 27.27
C VAL A 17 1.25 9.69 26.84
N ALA A 18 1.56 9.87 25.56
CA ALA A 18 2.93 9.77 25.08
C ALA A 18 3.77 10.95 25.62
N PRO A 19 5.07 10.77 25.86
CA PRO A 19 5.92 11.82 26.46
C PRO A 19 5.97 13.13 25.66
N SER A 20 5.76 13.05 24.34
CA SER A 20 5.81 14.17 23.40
C SER A 20 4.44 14.75 23.05
N ASP A 21 3.36 14.29 23.70
CA ASP A 21 2.01 14.57 23.23
C ASP A 21 1.04 14.91 24.35
N GLU A 22 0.11 15.81 24.05
CA GLU A 22 -0.87 16.34 24.99
C GLU A 22 -2.16 15.50 25.10
N GLY A 23 -2.21 14.31 24.47
CA GLY A 23 -3.44 13.51 24.41
C GLY A 23 -3.25 12.02 24.62
N ARG A 24 -4.36 11.34 24.84
CA ARG A 24 -4.40 9.89 24.81
C ARG A 24 -4.32 9.41 23.37
N ARG A 25 -3.57 8.35 23.15
CA ARG A 25 -3.55 7.66 21.85
C ARG A 25 -4.79 6.78 21.71
N SER A 26 -5.30 6.73 20.49
CA SER A 26 -6.29 5.74 20.07
C SER A 26 -5.59 4.48 19.59
N GLU A 27 -6.09 3.32 20.00
CA GLU A 27 -5.51 2.03 19.60
C GLU A 27 -6.26 1.46 18.40
N GLU A 28 -5.52 0.86 17.47
CA GLU A 28 -6.03 0.05 16.38
C GLU A 28 -5.29 -1.27 16.38
N LEU A 29 -6.02 -2.38 16.38
CA LEU A 29 -5.46 -3.70 16.11
C LEU A 29 -5.48 -3.95 14.61
N MET A 30 -4.31 -4.22 14.05
CA MET A 30 -4.16 -4.60 12.65
C MET A 30 -3.61 -6.01 12.55
N GLY A 31 -4.33 -6.88 11.84
CA GLY A 31 -3.93 -8.26 11.61
C GLY A 31 -4.79 -8.88 10.51
N GLN A 32 -4.28 -9.89 9.84
CA GLN A 32 -5.00 -10.59 8.78
C GLN A 32 -6.15 -11.45 9.31
N GLU A 33 -5.93 -12.07 10.47
CA GLU A 33 -6.87 -12.99 11.13
C GLU A 33 -7.37 -12.45 12.47
N GLY A 34 -7.45 -11.14 12.60
CA GLY A 34 -7.86 -10.50 13.86
C GLY A 34 -6.94 -10.84 15.02
N PHE A 35 -7.48 -11.51 16.06
CA PHE A 35 -6.71 -11.91 17.24
C PHE A 35 -6.09 -13.31 17.15
N ALA A 36 -6.36 -14.06 16.09
CA ALA A 36 -5.98 -15.47 15.99
C ALA A 36 -4.53 -15.67 15.51
N GLU A 37 -4.00 -14.71 14.76
CA GLU A 37 -2.69 -14.75 14.14
C GLU A 37 -1.81 -13.57 14.55
N GLU A 38 -0.69 -13.41 13.89
CA GLU A 38 0.20 -12.26 14.11
C GLU A 38 -0.52 -10.96 13.84
N SER A 39 -0.38 -10.02 14.77
CA SER A 39 -1.05 -8.74 14.71
C SER A 39 -0.16 -7.63 15.23
N SER A 40 -0.45 -6.40 14.79
CA SER A 40 0.20 -5.19 15.25
C SER A 40 -0.79 -4.31 15.99
N LEU A 41 -0.36 -3.77 17.11
CA LEU A 41 -1.11 -2.74 17.82
C LEU A 41 -0.56 -1.36 17.41
N LEU A 42 -1.38 -0.58 16.73
CA LEU A 42 -1.04 0.76 16.28
C LEU A 42 -1.60 1.80 17.22
N TYR A 43 -0.85 2.88 17.43
CA TYR A 43 -1.25 4.01 18.27
C TYR A 43 -1.38 5.28 17.42
N HIS A 44 -2.58 5.83 17.38
CA HIS A 44 -2.91 7.01 16.58
C HIS A 44 -3.10 8.25 17.45
N ARG A 45 -2.73 9.41 16.92
CA ARG A 45 -3.02 10.71 17.54
C ARG A 45 -4.50 11.02 17.53
N HIS A 46 -5.17 10.64 16.45
CA HIS A 46 -6.62 10.77 16.25
C HIS A 46 -7.25 9.39 16.13
N SER A 47 -8.53 9.28 16.47
CA SER A 47 -9.23 8.01 16.32
C SER A 47 -9.26 7.60 14.85
N PRO A 48 -8.81 6.39 14.50
CA PRO A 48 -8.81 5.92 13.11
C PRO A 48 -10.23 5.70 12.55
N SER A 49 -11.24 5.63 13.42
CA SER A 49 -12.65 5.51 13.05
C SER A 49 -13.41 6.84 13.02
N ALA A 50 -12.76 7.96 13.35
CA ALA A 50 -13.37 9.28 13.27
C ALA A 50 -13.28 9.81 11.85
N LEU A 51 -14.35 9.62 11.08
CA LEU A 51 -14.46 10.11 9.71
C LEU A 51 -15.04 11.52 9.70
N SER A 52 -14.38 12.45 8.99
CA SER A 52 -14.90 13.80 8.74
C SER A 52 -15.75 13.88 7.47
N ALA A 53 -15.42 13.07 6.47
CA ALA A 53 -16.15 12.97 5.22
C ALA A 53 -15.94 11.58 4.61
N VAL A 54 -16.86 11.17 3.75
CA VAL A 54 -16.74 9.97 2.92
C VAL A 54 -17.13 10.35 1.50
N GLU A 55 -16.23 10.15 0.57
CA GLU A 55 -16.45 10.36 -0.85
C GLU A 55 -16.18 9.07 -1.60
N VAL A 56 -17.02 8.77 -2.58
CA VAL A 56 -16.78 7.66 -3.49
C VAL A 56 -15.86 8.18 -4.60
N VAL A 57 -14.69 7.59 -4.71
CA VAL A 57 -13.78 7.87 -5.82
C VAL A 57 -14.12 6.87 -6.93
N ASP A 58 -14.35 7.37 -8.14
CA ASP A 58 -14.47 6.50 -9.32
C ASP A 58 -13.11 5.83 -9.56
N GLU A 59 -12.99 4.62 -9.07
CA GLU A 59 -11.86 3.78 -9.47
C GLU A 59 -11.94 3.51 -10.97
N PRO A 60 -10.81 3.43 -11.67
CA PRO A 60 -10.79 2.87 -13.01
C PRO A 60 -11.49 1.51 -12.89
N SER A 61 -12.62 1.36 -13.57
CA SER A 61 -13.45 0.15 -13.55
C SER A 61 -12.56 -1.07 -13.59
N GLY A 62 -12.79 -2.03 -12.68
CA GLY A 62 -12.01 -3.25 -12.58
C GLY A 62 -11.80 -3.84 -13.97
N ALA A 63 -10.58 -4.26 -14.26
CA ALA A 63 -10.23 -4.75 -15.59
C ALA A 63 -11.19 -5.87 -16.00
N ASP A 64 -11.89 -5.68 -17.10
CA ASP A 64 -12.65 -6.74 -17.74
C ASP A 64 -11.67 -7.74 -18.36
N PHE A 65 -11.33 -8.75 -17.61
CA PHE A 65 -10.53 -9.85 -18.13
C PHE A 65 -11.42 -10.82 -18.92
N SER A 66 -11.15 -10.96 -20.20
CA SER A 66 -11.76 -12.01 -21.03
C SER A 66 -10.92 -13.27 -20.98
N ALA A 67 -11.57 -14.44 -20.96
CA ALA A 67 -10.88 -15.71 -21.07
C ALA A 67 -10.10 -15.77 -22.39
N ASP A 68 -8.81 -16.07 -22.31
CA ASP A 68 -7.94 -16.26 -23.48
C ASP A 68 -7.86 -17.76 -23.83
N LEU A 69 -8.86 -18.24 -24.56
CA LEU A 69 -8.96 -19.64 -24.98
C LEU A 69 -9.01 -19.76 -26.52
N PRO A 70 -8.13 -20.60 -27.11
CA PRO A 70 -7.05 -21.36 -26.48
C PRO A 70 -5.93 -20.44 -25.99
N LEU A 71 -5.22 -20.86 -24.93
CA LEU A 71 -4.09 -20.10 -24.40
C LEU A 71 -3.05 -19.86 -25.50
N THR A 72 -2.82 -18.59 -25.81
CA THR A 72 -1.82 -18.17 -26.79
C THR A 72 -0.69 -17.41 -26.12
N PRO A 73 0.58 -17.64 -26.52
CA PRO A 73 1.68 -16.82 -26.04
C PRO A 73 1.44 -15.34 -26.36
N ARG A 74 1.62 -14.46 -25.37
CA ARG A 74 1.47 -13.02 -25.55
C ARG A 74 2.72 -12.30 -25.07
N HIS A 75 3.05 -11.22 -25.76
CA HIS A 75 4.09 -10.30 -25.35
C HIS A 75 3.46 -8.90 -25.18
N ILE A 76 3.44 -8.39 -23.96
CA ILE A 76 2.90 -7.06 -23.64
C ILE A 76 4.09 -6.12 -23.44
N ARG A 77 4.12 -5.05 -24.23
CA ARG A 77 5.15 -4.00 -24.11
C ARG A 77 4.69 -2.96 -23.10
N THR A 78 4.97 -3.17 -21.83
CA THR A 78 4.54 -2.28 -20.74
C THR A 78 5.15 -0.88 -20.83
N GLY A 79 6.38 -0.74 -21.29
CA GLY A 79 7.01 0.57 -21.51
C GLY A 79 6.34 1.46 -22.56
N GLY A 80 5.37 0.94 -23.32
CA GLY A 80 4.51 1.71 -24.25
C GLY A 80 3.16 2.12 -23.65
N LEU A 81 2.87 1.72 -22.43
CA LEU A 81 1.65 2.10 -21.72
C LEU A 81 1.76 3.56 -21.24
N PRO A 82 0.64 4.29 -21.14
CA PRO A 82 0.64 5.68 -20.69
C PRO A 82 1.31 5.83 -19.32
N ALA A 83 2.14 6.83 -19.17
CA ALA A 83 2.63 7.31 -17.90
C ALA A 83 1.71 8.41 -17.36
N GLY A 84 1.72 8.60 -16.06
CA GLY A 84 0.96 9.65 -15.38
C GLY A 84 0.28 9.12 -14.13
N ARG A 85 -0.25 10.06 -13.35
CA ARG A 85 -0.82 9.77 -12.04
C ARG A 85 0.21 9.11 -11.08
N ASP A 86 -0.28 8.61 -9.99
CA ASP A 86 0.50 7.94 -8.94
C ASP A 86 0.53 6.41 -9.12
N VAL A 87 1.28 5.73 -8.25
CA VAL A 87 1.43 4.27 -8.26
C VAL A 87 0.11 3.54 -8.02
N VAL A 88 -0.87 4.15 -7.36
CA VAL A 88 -2.14 3.51 -7.00
C VAL A 88 -3.16 3.66 -8.13
N PHE A 89 -3.47 4.92 -8.49
CA PHE A 89 -4.49 5.23 -9.50
C PHE A 89 -3.96 5.18 -10.94
N GLY A 90 -2.65 5.15 -11.12
CA GLY A 90 -2.01 4.95 -12.43
C GLY A 90 -1.86 3.49 -12.84
N ARG A 91 -2.29 2.54 -12.03
CA ARG A 91 -2.21 1.09 -12.33
C ARG A 91 -3.00 0.73 -13.56
N GLN A 92 -2.34 0.04 -14.47
CA GLN A 92 -2.93 -0.48 -15.70
C GLN A 92 -2.90 -2.01 -15.63
N PRO A 93 -4.05 -2.67 -15.48
CA PRO A 93 -4.13 -4.12 -15.47
C PRO A 93 -3.69 -4.71 -16.81
N VAL A 94 -2.77 -5.67 -16.77
CA VAL A 94 -2.22 -6.31 -17.98
C VAL A 94 -2.56 -7.79 -18.06
N LEU A 95 -2.74 -8.45 -16.92
CA LEU A 95 -3.10 -9.85 -16.82
C LEU A 95 -3.78 -10.10 -15.48
N GLY A 96 -4.74 -10.99 -15.43
CA GLY A 96 -5.35 -11.35 -14.16
C GLY A 96 -6.34 -12.50 -14.24
N ASN A 97 -6.76 -12.90 -13.06
CA ASN A 97 -7.85 -13.83 -12.82
C ASN A 97 -8.57 -13.39 -11.52
N PRO A 98 -9.58 -14.11 -11.03
CA PRO A 98 -10.26 -13.73 -9.79
C PRO A 98 -9.38 -13.66 -8.54
N ASP A 99 -8.21 -14.29 -8.55
CA ASP A 99 -7.32 -14.39 -7.38
C ASP A 99 -6.13 -13.40 -7.45
N VAL A 100 -5.64 -13.09 -8.65
CA VAL A 100 -4.42 -12.29 -8.86
C VAL A 100 -4.58 -11.35 -10.03
N VAL A 101 -4.20 -10.09 -9.85
CA VAL A 101 -4.11 -9.10 -10.93
C VAL A 101 -2.68 -8.60 -11.03
N LEU A 102 -2.11 -8.67 -12.23
CA LEU A 102 -0.84 -8.08 -12.57
C LEU A 102 -1.08 -6.73 -13.25
N CYS A 103 -0.50 -5.69 -12.68
CA CYS A 103 -0.62 -4.33 -13.18
C CYS A 103 0.75 -3.78 -13.57
N TRP A 104 0.74 -2.76 -14.38
CA TRP A 104 1.86 -1.86 -14.65
C TRP A 104 1.48 -0.45 -14.25
N ALA A 105 2.39 0.28 -13.62
CA ALA A 105 2.24 1.70 -13.39
C ALA A 105 3.55 2.44 -13.70
N ALA A 106 3.41 3.58 -14.39
CA ALA A 106 4.48 4.52 -14.64
C ALA A 106 4.08 5.86 -13.99
N ALA A 107 4.38 5.99 -12.71
CA ALA A 107 3.96 7.10 -11.89
C ALA A 107 4.82 8.35 -12.12
N THR A 108 4.19 9.52 -12.12
CA THR A 108 4.84 10.82 -12.27
C THR A 108 4.48 11.80 -11.15
N GLU A 109 3.72 11.36 -10.17
CA GLU A 109 3.32 12.13 -9.00
C GLU A 109 3.24 11.23 -7.75
N ASP A 110 3.36 11.84 -6.59
CA ASP A 110 3.20 11.16 -5.31
C ASP A 110 1.77 10.65 -5.16
N SER A 111 1.61 9.53 -4.47
CA SER A 111 0.27 9.03 -4.16
C SER A 111 -0.31 9.71 -2.92
N ASP A 112 -1.64 9.73 -2.85
CA ASP A 112 -2.35 9.93 -1.60
C ASP A 112 -2.15 8.73 -0.66
N LEU A 113 -2.60 8.88 0.59
CA LEU A 113 -2.67 7.75 1.51
C LEU A 113 -3.69 6.72 1.00
N TYR A 114 -3.23 5.49 0.89
CA TYR A 114 -4.01 4.37 0.38
C TYR A 114 -3.95 3.18 1.34
N ARG A 115 -5.00 2.38 1.33
CA ARG A 115 -5.07 1.11 2.07
C ARG A 115 -5.80 0.08 1.22
N ASN A 116 -5.11 -0.96 0.80
CA ASN A 116 -5.76 -2.14 0.25
C ASN A 116 -6.31 -2.99 1.39
N ALA A 117 -7.64 -3.05 1.51
CA ALA A 117 -8.30 -3.81 2.58
C ALA A 117 -8.57 -5.28 2.20
N ILE A 118 -8.38 -5.65 0.93
CA ILE A 118 -8.80 -6.94 0.38
C ILE A 118 -7.60 -7.87 0.15
N GLY A 119 -6.54 -7.36 -0.48
CA GLY A 119 -5.41 -8.18 -0.94
C GLY A 119 -4.06 -7.65 -0.49
N ASP A 120 -3.08 -8.54 -0.48
CA ASP A 120 -1.67 -8.18 -0.37
C ASP A 120 -1.19 -7.61 -1.69
N GLU A 121 -0.17 -6.76 -1.65
CA GLU A 121 0.46 -6.20 -2.84
C GLU A 121 1.93 -6.61 -2.89
N LEU A 122 2.36 -7.12 -4.03
CA LEU A 122 3.76 -7.30 -4.36
C LEU A 122 4.13 -6.28 -5.43
N VAL A 123 5.05 -5.39 -5.12
CA VAL A 123 5.51 -4.34 -6.03
C VAL A 123 6.97 -4.58 -6.38
N TYR A 124 7.27 -4.63 -7.66
CA TYR A 124 8.63 -4.66 -8.19
C TYR A 124 8.99 -3.29 -8.74
N ILE A 125 10.08 -2.71 -8.26
CA ILE A 125 10.59 -1.43 -8.76
C ILE A 125 11.40 -1.71 -10.03
N HIS A 126 10.80 -1.41 -11.19
CA HIS A 126 11.43 -1.63 -12.47
C HIS A 126 12.48 -0.56 -12.78
N ASP A 127 12.10 0.71 -12.58
CA ASP A 127 13.00 1.86 -12.77
C ASP A 127 12.59 3.03 -11.87
N GLY A 128 13.58 3.80 -11.42
CA GLY A 128 13.38 4.93 -10.54
C GLY A 128 13.64 4.61 -9.07
N GLU A 129 13.29 5.56 -8.22
CA GLU A 129 13.42 5.48 -6.77
C GLU A 129 12.25 6.17 -6.08
N ALA A 130 11.88 5.70 -4.89
CA ALA A 130 10.82 6.26 -4.08
C ALA A 130 11.02 5.98 -2.59
N THR A 131 10.23 6.64 -1.77
CA THR A 131 10.03 6.27 -0.37
C THR A 131 8.62 5.76 -0.19
N LEU A 132 8.47 4.51 0.22
CA LEU A 132 7.20 3.97 0.67
C LEU A 132 7.01 4.35 2.15
N GLU A 133 6.14 5.31 2.41
CA GLU A 133 5.75 5.70 3.77
C GLU A 133 4.57 4.84 4.23
N THR A 134 4.72 4.17 5.37
CA THR A 134 3.72 3.27 5.92
C THR A 134 3.44 3.56 7.40
N SER A 135 2.38 2.96 7.95
CA SER A 135 2.13 2.94 9.39
C SER A 135 3.27 2.32 10.21
N PHE A 136 4.19 1.59 9.57
CA PHE A 136 5.34 0.93 10.22
C PHE A 136 6.66 1.69 10.02
N GLY A 137 6.65 2.80 9.30
CA GLY A 137 7.82 3.61 9.00
C GLY A 137 8.01 3.85 7.51
N ALA A 138 9.07 4.55 7.17
CA ALA A 138 9.45 4.88 5.81
C ALA A 138 10.48 3.86 5.29
N LEU A 139 10.27 3.39 4.07
CA LEU A 139 11.11 2.41 3.41
C LEU A 139 11.60 3.00 2.08
N PRO A 140 12.88 3.37 1.97
CA PRO A 140 13.44 3.77 0.69
C PRO A 140 13.56 2.55 -0.22
N VAL A 141 13.20 2.73 -1.49
CA VAL A 141 13.22 1.69 -2.51
C VAL A 141 13.85 2.22 -3.80
N THR A 142 14.51 1.32 -4.53
CA THR A 142 15.20 1.63 -5.79
C THR A 142 14.98 0.53 -6.82
N SER A 143 15.37 0.78 -8.06
CA SER A 143 15.29 -0.22 -9.14
C SER A 143 15.86 -1.58 -8.73
N GLY A 144 15.09 -2.64 -8.95
CA GLY A 144 15.43 -4.02 -8.60
C GLY A 144 14.85 -4.51 -7.28
N ASP A 145 14.32 -3.62 -6.45
CA ASP A 145 13.69 -4.00 -5.18
C ASP A 145 12.31 -4.64 -5.38
N TYR A 146 11.99 -5.56 -4.48
CA TYR A 146 10.65 -6.10 -4.30
C TYR A 146 10.10 -5.66 -2.95
N VAL A 147 8.88 -5.15 -2.96
CA VAL A 147 8.17 -4.70 -1.75
C VAL A 147 6.91 -5.53 -1.58
N VAL A 148 6.73 -6.11 -0.40
CA VAL A 148 5.48 -6.77 -0.01
C VAL A 148 4.75 -5.85 0.96
N ILE A 149 3.51 -5.49 0.61
CA ILE A 149 2.64 -4.67 1.43
C ILE A 149 1.44 -5.53 1.85
N PRO A 150 1.38 -5.98 3.09
CA PRO A 150 0.25 -6.75 3.58
C PRO A 150 -1.05 -5.94 3.52
N ARG A 151 -2.16 -6.61 3.24
CA ARG A 151 -3.50 -5.99 3.26
C ARG A 151 -3.73 -5.25 4.58
N GLY A 152 -4.46 -4.16 4.53
CA GLY A 152 -4.75 -3.32 5.68
C GLY A 152 -3.65 -2.32 6.04
N THR A 153 -2.48 -2.39 5.40
CA THR A 153 -1.39 -1.43 5.64
C THR A 153 -1.69 -0.11 4.96
N THR A 154 -1.86 0.95 5.75
CA THR A 154 -1.97 2.31 5.20
C THR A 154 -0.59 2.79 4.77
N HIS A 155 -0.48 3.25 3.53
CA HIS A 155 0.78 3.70 2.97
C HIS A 155 0.57 4.77 1.89
N ARG A 156 1.66 5.42 1.49
CA ARG A 156 1.75 6.24 0.28
C ARG A 156 3.14 6.14 -0.33
N TRP A 157 3.22 6.45 -1.61
CA TRP A 157 4.44 6.51 -2.38
C TRP A 157 4.87 7.96 -2.57
N VAL A 158 6.09 8.28 -2.18
CA VAL A 158 6.73 9.57 -2.41
C VAL A 158 7.88 9.35 -3.38
N LEU A 159 7.78 9.94 -4.56
CA LEU A 159 8.77 9.77 -5.62
C LEU A 159 10.10 10.42 -5.25
N GLY A 160 11.21 9.75 -5.55
CA GLY A 160 12.56 10.31 -5.41
C GLY A 160 13.05 11.07 -6.65
N GLY A 161 12.30 10.98 -7.75
CA GLY A 161 12.59 11.61 -9.03
C GLY A 161 11.31 11.93 -9.81
N ASP A 162 11.45 12.20 -11.10
CA ASP A 162 10.32 12.60 -11.95
C ASP A 162 9.43 11.43 -12.36
N ARG A 163 9.87 10.19 -12.16
CA ARG A 163 9.14 9.00 -12.59
C ARG A 163 9.53 7.77 -11.78
N LEU A 164 8.56 6.89 -11.58
CA LEU A 164 8.72 5.56 -10.99
C LEU A 164 7.94 4.54 -11.82
N ASP A 165 8.63 3.53 -12.33
CA ASP A 165 8.05 2.42 -13.09
C ASP A 165 7.96 1.17 -12.20
N VAL A 166 6.78 0.63 -12.03
CA VAL A 166 6.52 -0.55 -11.19
C VAL A 166 5.60 -1.55 -11.85
#